data_ffbe7f37e5432ea2be0811458fa93f7a
#
_entry.id   ffbe7f37e5432ea2be0811458fa93f7a
#
_cell.length_a   1.000
_cell.length_b   1.000
_cell.length_c   1.000
_cell.angle_alpha   90.00
_cell.angle_beta   90.00
_cell.angle_gamma   90.00
#
_symmetry.space_group_name_H-M   'P 1'
#
loop_
_entity.id
_entity.type
_entity.pdbx_description
1 polymer ?
#
loop_
_entity_poly.entity_id
_entity_poly.type
_entity_poly.pdbx_seq_one_letter_code
_entity_poly.pdbx_strand_id
1 'polypeptide(L)'
;EIERSVRLAPHTDTPIEGLAPRIVPLRWVPEQEIHAYAFAKGLPIHHGDCPHAPGAMRQQSRAIVASLEAQSPGARHGLLHALEQIRELHREARGDHQSDVTNCQQCGEITSRQICQSCTMKEWLAESSL
;
A
#
# COMPACT_ATOMS: atom_id res chain seq x y z
N GLU A 1 -9.62 4.58 -12.13
CA GLU A 1 -8.52 3.73 -11.66
C GLU A 1 -7.26 4.54 -11.28
N ILE A 2 -6.82 5.55 -12.07
CA ILE A 2 -5.64 6.37 -11.75
C ILE A 2 -5.81 7.10 -10.41
N GLU A 3 -6.96 7.71 -10.18
CA GLU A 3 -7.27 8.39 -8.91
C GLU A 3 -7.11 7.47 -7.69
N ARG A 4 -7.58 6.24 -7.81
CA ARG A 4 -7.43 5.25 -6.75
C ARG A 4 -5.97 4.88 -6.51
N SER A 5 -5.18 4.68 -7.58
CA SER A 5 -3.76 4.36 -7.49
C SER A 5 -2.95 5.49 -6.88
N VAL A 6 -3.25 6.72 -7.25
CA VAL A 6 -2.62 7.93 -6.68
C VAL A 6 -2.96 8.08 -5.19
N ARG A 7 -4.24 7.89 -4.82
CA ARG A 7 -4.70 8.00 -3.44
C ARG A 7 -4.16 6.89 -2.53
N LEU A 8 -3.97 5.68 -3.06
CA LEU A 8 -3.44 4.54 -2.32
C LEU A 8 -1.91 4.52 -2.26
N ALA A 9 -1.29 5.66 -2.45
CA ALA A 9 0.16 5.79 -2.33
C ALA A 9 0.69 5.23 -1.02
N PRO A 10 1.88 4.63 -1.03
CA PRO A 10 2.45 3.99 0.14
C PRO A 10 2.83 4.96 1.26
N HIS A 11 3.00 6.25 0.96
CA HIS A 11 3.30 7.30 1.94
C HIS A 11 2.24 8.41 1.89
N THR A 12 2.14 9.16 2.97
CA THR A 12 1.21 10.27 3.09
C THR A 12 1.99 11.56 2.81
N ASP A 13 1.68 12.23 1.68
CA ASP A 13 2.32 13.49 1.32
C ASP A 13 1.75 14.64 2.16
N THR A 14 0.43 14.64 2.37
CA THR A 14 -0.26 15.65 3.20
C THR A 14 -0.81 14.99 4.45
N PRO A 15 -0.49 15.48 5.65
CA PRO A 15 -1.05 14.96 6.88
C PRO A 15 -2.58 15.09 6.90
N ILE A 16 -3.26 14.02 7.28
CA ILE A 16 -4.70 13.99 7.48
C ILE A 16 -4.94 14.09 8.99
N GLU A 17 -5.71 15.08 9.42
CA GLU A 17 -6.02 15.25 10.83
C GLU A 17 -6.64 13.97 11.43
N GLY A 18 -6.12 13.54 12.57
CA GLY A 18 -6.52 12.30 13.24
C GLY A 18 -5.89 11.02 12.72
N LEU A 19 -5.11 11.05 11.63
CA LEU A 19 -4.35 9.90 11.14
C LEU A 19 -2.85 10.09 11.31
N ALA A 20 -2.17 9.06 11.77
CA ALA A 20 -0.71 9.05 11.81
C ALA A 20 -0.14 9.08 10.38
N PRO A 21 0.83 9.96 10.09
CA PRO A 21 1.49 9.98 8.78
C PRO A 21 2.25 8.67 8.56
N ARG A 22 2.21 8.18 7.33
CA ARG A 22 2.92 6.96 6.93
C ARG A 22 4.23 7.32 6.26
N ILE A 23 5.33 6.74 6.75
CA ILE A 23 6.63 6.82 6.12
C ILE A 23 7.04 5.43 5.58
N VAL A 24 7.79 5.40 4.49
CA VAL A 24 8.26 4.16 3.84
C VAL A 24 9.75 4.28 3.51
N PRO A 25 10.62 4.23 4.52
CA PRO A 25 12.06 4.53 4.37
C PRO A 25 12.79 3.57 3.44
N LEU A 26 12.30 2.33 3.29
CA LEU A 26 12.89 1.30 2.42
C LEU A 26 12.25 1.20 1.05
N ARG A 27 11.45 2.19 0.64
CA ARG A 27 10.68 2.15 -0.60
C ARG A 27 11.54 1.90 -1.86
N TRP A 28 12.75 2.45 -1.87
CA TRP A 28 13.68 2.39 -3.00
C TRP A 28 14.62 1.20 -2.94
N VAL A 29 14.58 0.42 -1.87
CA VAL A 29 15.48 -0.71 -1.66
C VAL A 29 14.76 -2.00 -2.08
N PRO A 30 15.26 -2.75 -3.07
CA PRO A 30 14.71 -4.04 -3.44
C PRO A 30 14.71 -5.03 -2.27
N GLU A 31 13.65 -5.83 -2.16
CA GLU A 31 13.50 -6.80 -1.08
C GLU A 31 14.69 -7.78 -0.99
N GLN A 32 15.25 -8.15 -2.12
CA GLN A 32 16.44 -9.02 -2.19
C GLN A 32 17.67 -8.38 -1.52
N GLU A 33 17.86 -7.07 -1.67
CA GLU A 33 18.94 -6.35 -1.02
C GLU A 33 18.73 -6.25 0.49
N ILE A 34 17.47 -6.07 0.92
CA ILE A 34 17.12 -6.09 2.34
C ILE A 34 17.44 -7.45 2.96
N HIS A 35 17.10 -8.55 2.27
CA HIS A 35 17.42 -9.91 2.71
C HIS A 35 18.93 -10.13 2.78
N ALA A 36 19.67 -9.74 1.74
CA ALA A 36 21.11 -9.86 1.72
C ALA A 36 21.78 -9.06 2.85
N TYR A 37 21.34 -7.85 3.08
CA TYR A 37 21.81 -7.01 4.19
C TYR A 37 21.53 -7.65 5.55
N ALA A 38 20.30 -8.10 5.77
CA ALA A 38 19.91 -8.71 7.03
C ALA A 38 20.71 -10.00 7.31
N PHE A 39 20.93 -10.82 6.29
CA PHE A 39 21.78 -12.01 6.37
C PHE A 39 23.23 -11.63 6.71
N ALA A 40 23.83 -10.69 6.00
CA ALA A 40 25.19 -10.23 6.24
C ALA A 40 25.41 -9.62 7.64
N LYS A 41 24.36 -9.05 8.22
CA LYS A 41 24.37 -8.46 9.57
C LYS A 41 23.97 -9.46 10.66
N GLY A 42 23.62 -10.70 10.33
CA GLY A 42 23.17 -11.69 11.32
C GLY A 42 21.87 -11.29 12.02
N LEU A 43 21.00 -10.52 11.35
CA LEU A 43 19.72 -10.14 11.95
C LEU A 43 18.77 -11.33 11.98
N PRO A 44 17.96 -11.46 13.04
CA PRO A 44 16.96 -12.54 13.10
C PRO A 44 15.88 -12.31 12.02
N ILE A 45 15.79 -13.24 11.08
CA ILE A 45 14.80 -13.20 10.00
C ILE A 45 13.85 -14.38 10.20
N HIS A 46 12.55 -14.11 10.17
CA HIS A 46 11.54 -15.14 10.10
C HIS A 46 11.33 -15.56 8.64
N HIS A 47 11.63 -16.82 8.32
CA HIS A 47 11.51 -17.40 6.98
C HIS A 47 10.18 -18.13 6.73
N GLY A 48 9.26 -18.07 7.66
CA GLY A 48 7.97 -18.76 7.53
C GLY A 48 7.03 -18.09 6.56
N ASP A 49 6.41 -18.87 5.69
CA ASP A 49 5.36 -18.39 4.82
C ASP A 49 4.05 -18.19 5.60
N CYS A 50 3.34 -17.11 5.30
CA CYS A 50 2.00 -16.90 5.83
C CYS A 50 1.05 -17.96 5.25
N PRO A 51 0.32 -18.73 6.09
CA PRO A 51 -0.61 -19.76 5.59
C PRO A 51 -1.74 -19.20 4.71
N HIS A 52 -2.01 -17.91 4.80
CA HIS A 52 -2.99 -17.19 3.98
C HIS A 52 -2.40 -16.53 2.72
N ALA A 53 -1.11 -16.74 2.43
CA ALA A 53 -0.44 -16.17 1.26
C ALA A 53 -0.76 -16.87 -0.07
N PRO A 54 -1.07 -18.19 -0.13
CA PRO A 54 -1.40 -18.86 -1.39
C PRO A 54 -2.57 -18.18 -2.10
N GLY A 55 -2.40 -17.85 -3.39
CA GLY A 55 -3.41 -17.18 -4.21
C GLY A 55 -3.49 -15.66 -4.04
N ALA A 56 -2.68 -15.05 -3.18
CA ALA A 56 -2.66 -13.60 -3.04
C ALA A 56 -2.15 -12.92 -4.32
N MET A 57 -2.90 -11.94 -4.83
CA MET A 57 -2.55 -11.16 -6.02
C MET A 57 -1.13 -10.54 -5.93
N ARG A 58 -0.69 -10.21 -4.72
CA ARG A 58 0.65 -9.68 -4.47
C ARG A 58 1.76 -10.63 -4.92
N GLN A 59 1.58 -11.94 -4.75
CA GLN A 59 2.59 -12.92 -5.19
C GLN A 59 2.71 -12.96 -6.71
N GLN A 60 1.59 -12.91 -7.42
CA GLN A 60 1.56 -12.84 -8.87
C GLN A 60 2.24 -11.57 -9.38
N SER A 61 1.91 -10.42 -8.82
CA SER A 61 2.53 -9.14 -9.16
C SER A 61 4.04 -9.14 -8.89
N ARG A 62 4.48 -9.75 -7.78
CA ARG A 62 5.91 -9.91 -7.46
C ARG A 62 6.64 -10.75 -8.51
N ALA A 63 6.05 -11.85 -8.95
CA ALA A 63 6.64 -12.71 -9.98
C ALA A 63 6.77 -11.98 -11.34
N ILE A 64 5.74 -11.22 -11.73
CA ILE A 64 5.77 -10.42 -12.97
C ILE A 64 6.88 -9.37 -12.90
N VAL A 65 6.95 -8.60 -11.82
CA VAL A 65 7.98 -7.57 -11.65
C VAL A 65 9.38 -8.17 -11.59
N ALA A 66 9.56 -9.35 -10.96
CA ALA A 66 10.84 -10.05 -10.94
C ALA A 66 11.27 -10.51 -12.33
N SER A 67 10.33 -11.05 -13.13
CA SER A 67 10.60 -11.43 -14.53
C SER A 67 10.98 -10.22 -15.39
N LEU A 68 10.29 -9.11 -15.22
CA LEU A 68 10.60 -7.87 -15.93
C LEU A 68 11.99 -7.34 -15.58
N GLU A 69 12.33 -7.32 -14.30
CA GLU A 69 13.64 -6.88 -13.80
C GLU A 69 14.78 -7.77 -14.33
N ALA A 70 14.56 -9.09 -14.45
CA ALA A 70 15.55 -10.02 -15.00
C ALA A 70 15.82 -9.75 -16.49
N GLN A 71 14.82 -9.30 -17.25
CA GLN A 71 14.96 -8.98 -18.67
C GLN A 71 15.46 -7.56 -18.90
N SER A 72 15.10 -6.63 -18.02
CA SER A 72 15.43 -5.21 -18.11
C SER A 72 15.84 -4.68 -16.73
N PRO A 73 17.14 -4.77 -16.38
CA PRO A 73 17.62 -4.27 -15.08
C PRO A 73 17.27 -2.80 -14.86
N GLY A 74 16.72 -2.50 -13.70
CA GLY A 74 16.21 -1.17 -13.36
C GLY A 74 14.71 -0.95 -13.62
N ALA A 75 14.01 -1.93 -14.19
CA ALA A 75 12.58 -1.84 -14.48
C ALA A 75 11.74 -1.56 -13.22
N ARG A 76 12.11 -2.11 -12.06
CA ARG A 76 11.43 -1.85 -10.79
C ARG A 76 11.46 -0.36 -10.42
N HIS A 77 12.64 0.24 -10.52
CA HIS A 77 12.82 1.66 -10.23
C HIS A 77 12.10 2.52 -11.29
N GLY A 78 12.16 2.13 -12.56
CA GLY A 78 11.43 2.79 -13.63
C GLY A 78 9.93 2.81 -13.40
N LEU A 79 9.33 1.70 -13.01
CA LEU A 79 7.90 1.62 -12.66
C LEU A 79 7.54 2.51 -11.46
N LEU A 80 8.39 2.53 -10.45
CA LEU A 80 8.17 3.36 -9.27
C LEU A 80 8.28 4.86 -9.59
N HIS A 81 9.28 5.25 -10.37
CA HIS A 81 9.43 6.63 -10.87
C HIS A 81 8.25 7.05 -11.74
N ALA A 82 7.81 6.20 -12.65
CA ALA A 82 6.64 6.50 -13.50
C ALA A 82 5.38 6.74 -12.65
N LEU A 83 5.16 5.92 -11.62
CA LEU A 83 4.05 6.14 -10.69
C LEU A 83 4.15 7.47 -9.96
N GLU A 84 5.35 7.88 -9.53
CA GLU A 84 5.55 9.16 -8.86
C GLU A 84 5.31 10.35 -9.79
N GLN A 85 5.77 10.26 -11.03
CA GLN A 85 5.49 11.30 -12.04
C GLN A 85 3.99 11.41 -12.34
N ILE A 86 3.27 10.29 -12.45
CA ILE A 86 1.82 10.30 -12.64
C ILE A 86 1.12 10.95 -11.44
N ARG A 87 1.58 10.69 -10.21
CA ARG A 87 1.04 11.30 -9.00
C ARG A 87 1.26 12.80 -8.97
N GLU A 88 2.45 13.26 -9.35
CA GLU A 88 2.77 14.68 -9.42
C GLU A 88 1.88 15.40 -10.45
N LEU A 89 1.82 14.88 -11.67
CA LEU A 89 0.95 15.42 -12.72
C LEU A 89 -0.52 15.46 -12.30
N HIS A 90 -0.99 14.42 -11.59
CA HIS A 90 -2.36 14.39 -11.10
C HIS A 90 -2.60 15.46 -10.03
N ARG A 91 -1.63 15.69 -9.14
CA ARG A 91 -1.69 16.72 -8.10
C ARG A 91 -1.71 18.12 -8.72
N GLU A 92 -0.84 18.38 -9.70
CA GLU A 92 -0.81 19.64 -10.43
C GLU A 92 -2.11 19.93 -11.17
N ALA A 93 -2.69 18.90 -11.81
CA ALA A 93 -3.91 19.04 -12.60
C ALA A 93 -5.18 19.26 -11.77
N ARG A 94 -5.25 18.70 -10.56
CA ARG A 94 -6.46 18.70 -9.72
C ARG A 94 -6.34 19.47 -8.42
N GLY A 95 -5.15 19.99 -8.10
CA GLY A 95 -4.83 20.54 -6.80
C GLY A 95 -4.66 19.43 -5.73
N ASP A 96 -4.24 19.85 -4.56
CA ASP A 96 -4.08 18.96 -3.42
C ASP A 96 -5.47 18.61 -2.88
N HIS A 97 -6.12 17.62 -3.50
CA HIS A 97 -7.38 17.10 -2.99
C HIS A 97 -7.12 16.48 -1.63
N GLN A 98 -7.40 17.23 -0.59
CA GLN A 98 -7.63 16.66 0.73
C GLN A 98 -8.58 15.48 0.52
N SER A 99 -8.12 14.29 0.86
CA SER A 99 -8.96 13.10 0.81
C SER A 99 -10.26 13.42 1.55
N ASP A 100 -11.42 13.19 0.92
CA ASP A 100 -12.74 13.32 1.56
C ASP A 100 -12.84 12.29 2.69
N VAL A 101 -12.14 12.60 3.79
CA VAL A 101 -12.16 11.77 4.99
C VAL A 101 -13.21 12.37 5.90
N THR A 102 -14.09 11.51 6.36
CA THR A 102 -15.18 11.83 7.28
C THR A 102 -15.13 10.87 8.48
N ASN A 103 -15.99 11.06 9.42
CA ASN A 103 -16.11 10.15 10.55
C ASN A 103 -17.22 9.14 10.31
N CYS A 104 -16.96 7.89 10.64
CA CYS A 104 -17.93 6.81 10.59
C CYS A 104 -19.16 7.14 11.44
N GLN A 105 -20.34 7.03 10.87
CA GLN A 105 -21.61 7.35 11.56
C GLN A 105 -21.90 6.40 12.73
N GLN A 106 -21.30 5.20 12.76
CA GLN A 106 -21.51 4.23 13.83
C GLN A 106 -20.50 4.32 14.97
N CYS A 107 -19.20 4.45 14.66
CA CYS A 107 -18.14 4.37 15.67
C CYS A 107 -17.25 5.62 15.76
N GLY A 108 -17.46 6.62 14.90
CA GLY A 108 -16.66 7.84 14.91
C GLY A 108 -15.25 7.71 14.30
N GLU A 109 -14.85 6.52 13.84
CA GLU A 109 -13.52 6.28 13.24
C GLU A 109 -13.39 7.02 11.91
N ILE A 110 -12.19 7.50 11.60
CA ILE A 110 -11.90 8.19 10.35
C ILE A 110 -12.04 7.23 9.17
N THR A 111 -12.80 7.63 8.16
CA THR A 111 -13.11 6.81 6.99
C THR A 111 -13.39 7.68 5.78
N SER A 112 -13.23 7.12 4.58
CA SER A 112 -13.67 7.74 3.32
C SER A 112 -15.09 7.32 2.92
N ARG A 113 -15.85 6.72 3.84
CA ARG A 113 -17.22 6.22 3.62
C ARG A 113 -18.12 6.69 4.75
N GLN A 114 -19.43 6.57 4.59
CA GLN A 114 -20.39 6.84 5.67
C GLN A 114 -20.23 5.88 6.85
N ILE A 115 -19.95 4.61 6.56
CA ILE A 115 -19.67 3.55 7.56
C ILE A 115 -18.28 2.98 7.27
N CYS A 116 -17.43 2.88 8.29
CA CYS A 116 -16.09 2.34 8.14
C CYS A 116 -16.11 0.83 7.88
N GLN A 117 -15.02 0.32 7.28
CA GLN A 117 -14.92 -1.08 6.92
C GLN A 117 -15.09 -2.02 8.13
N SER A 118 -14.61 -1.63 9.30
CA SER A 118 -14.73 -2.44 10.52
C SER A 118 -16.18 -2.59 10.97
N CYS A 119 -16.99 -1.52 10.90
CA CYS A 119 -18.41 -1.59 11.22
C CYS A 119 -19.16 -2.45 10.20
N THR A 120 -18.91 -2.26 8.91
CA THR A 120 -19.48 -3.09 7.84
C THR A 120 -19.16 -4.58 8.03
N MET A 121 -17.92 -4.91 8.39
CA MET A 121 -17.52 -6.30 8.66
C MET A 121 -18.19 -6.88 9.89
N LYS A 122 -18.38 -6.09 10.94
CA LYS A 122 -19.11 -6.54 12.15
C LYS A 122 -20.57 -6.87 11.83
N GLU A 123 -21.25 -6.04 11.05
CA GLU A 123 -22.63 -6.29 10.59
C GLU A 123 -22.71 -7.59 9.79
N TRP A 124 -21.82 -7.73 8.81
CA TRP A 124 -21.76 -8.95 7.99
C TRP A 124 -21.51 -10.21 8.81
N LEU A 125 -20.62 -10.18 9.81
CA LEU A 125 -20.38 -11.31 10.69
C LEU A 125 -21.60 -11.63 11.57
N ALA A 126 -22.31 -10.63 12.05
CA ALA A 126 -23.54 -10.83 12.81
C ALA A 126 -24.63 -11.51 11.99
N GLU A 127 -24.80 -11.11 10.72
CA GLU A 127 -25.75 -11.72 9.79
C GLU A 127 -25.36 -13.15 9.38
N SER A 128 -24.05 -13.45 9.29
CA SER A 128 -23.54 -14.75 8.88
C SER A 128 -23.54 -15.78 10.02
N SER A 129 -23.82 -15.36 11.24
CA SER A 129 -23.84 -16.22 12.45
C SER A 129 -25.24 -16.74 12.79
N LEU A 130 -26.24 -16.47 11.96
CA LEU A 130 -27.64 -16.96 12.01
C LEU A 130 -27.85 -18.07 10.99
#